data_902a2c923a29e09c30db4da1fd06e6b7
#
_entry.id   902a2c923a29e09c30db4da1fd06e6b7
#
_cell.length_a   1.000
_cell.length_b   1.000
_cell.length_c   1.000
_cell.angle_alpha   90.00
_cell.angle_beta   90.00
_cell.angle_gamma   90.00
#
_symmetry.space_group_name_H-M   'P 1'
#
loop_
_entity.id
_entity.type
_entity.pdbx_description
1 polymer ?
#
loop_
_entity_poly.entity_id
_entity_poly.type
_entity_poly.pdbx_seq_one_letter_code
_entity_poly.pdbx_strand_id
1 'polypeptide(L)'
;MRALSFIAVPLLLSLTACGTSVQRMDAGEVKDVSGKWNDTDSRLVAEEMISDCLAQTWYPRALKETGGKEPTVIVGTVRNQSSEHINVGTFVEELQRALINSGKVEFVASKEERGEVREERLDQDTNAAEETRTEHGKESGANYMLSGVLNQIVDQEGGKAVVYYQTNLKLLNMKSNKIAWNGQKKIKKFVKRSKAGW
;
A
#
# COMPACT_ATOMS: atom_id res chain seq x y z
N MET A 1 44.14 45.39 57.20
CA MET A 1 43.93 45.10 55.77
C MET A 1 43.32 43.67 55.67
N ARG A 2 42.00 43.60 55.36
CA ARG A 2 41.30 42.29 55.20
C ARG A 2 41.15 42.02 53.68
N ALA A 3 41.80 40.95 53.26
CA ALA A 3 41.71 40.47 51.87
C ALA A 3 40.37 39.73 51.69
N LEU A 4 39.50 40.20 50.76
CA LEU A 4 38.32 39.47 50.30
C LEU A 4 38.74 38.48 49.21
N SER A 5 38.64 37.17 49.52
CA SER A 5 38.80 36.11 48.54
C SER A 5 37.47 35.91 47.78
N PHE A 6 37.45 36.20 46.47
CA PHE A 6 36.34 35.89 45.60
C PHE A 6 36.46 34.41 45.17
N ILE A 7 35.51 33.56 45.58
CA ILE A 7 35.39 32.21 45.13
C ILE A 7 34.54 32.25 43.84
N ALA A 8 35.18 32.03 42.70
CA ALA A 8 34.50 31.87 41.40
C ALA A 8 33.93 30.44 41.34
N VAL A 9 32.60 30.30 41.34
CA VAL A 9 31.92 29.03 41.14
C VAL A 9 31.75 28.84 39.62
N PRO A 10 32.32 27.80 39.01
CA PRO A 10 32.13 27.51 37.60
C PRO A 10 30.70 27.00 37.40
N LEU A 11 29.89 27.74 36.63
CA LEU A 11 28.59 27.33 36.17
C LEU A 11 28.76 26.27 35.05
N LEU A 12 28.63 24.98 35.42
CA LEU A 12 28.58 23.90 34.43
C LEU A 12 27.26 23.98 33.63
N LEU A 13 27.33 24.51 32.41
CA LEU A 13 26.26 24.34 31.44
C LEU A 13 26.22 22.87 30.96
N SER A 14 25.30 22.09 31.50
CA SER A 14 24.98 20.76 30.96
C SER A 14 24.22 20.93 29.64
N LEU A 15 24.92 20.77 28.52
CA LEU A 15 24.34 20.61 27.18
C LEU A 15 23.63 19.25 27.12
N THR A 16 22.32 19.22 27.34
CA THR A 16 21.50 18.03 27.03
C THR A 16 21.41 17.90 25.52
N ALA A 17 22.28 17.07 24.96
CA ALA A 17 22.19 16.69 23.54
C ALA A 17 20.92 15.82 23.38
N CYS A 18 19.91 16.34 22.66
CA CYS A 18 18.80 15.53 22.16
C CYS A 18 19.34 14.59 21.09
N GLY A 19 19.73 13.39 21.48
CA GLY A 19 20.15 12.35 20.54
C GLY A 19 18.94 11.66 19.92
N THR A 20 18.91 11.55 18.58
CA THR A 20 17.96 10.66 17.89
C THR A 20 18.49 9.25 17.96
N SER A 21 17.70 8.29 18.48
CA SER A 21 18.02 6.86 18.42
C SER A 21 17.22 6.19 17.32
N VAL A 22 17.86 5.31 16.54
CA VAL A 22 17.24 4.49 15.51
C VAL A 22 17.44 3.03 15.88
N GLN A 23 16.33 2.28 15.94
CA GLN A 23 16.34 0.85 16.17
C GLN A 23 15.69 0.14 14.98
N ARG A 24 16.32 -0.91 14.45
CA ARG A 24 15.71 -1.80 13.47
C ARG A 24 14.73 -2.72 14.16
N MET A 25 13.59 -2.96 13.49
CA MET A 25 12.53 -3.84 13.95
C MET A 25 12.25 -4.91 12.89
N ASP A 26 11.59 -5.98 13.27
CA ASP A 26 11.05 -6.93 12.30
C ASP A 26 9.98 -6.26 11.42
N ALA A 27 10.01 -6.51 10.12
CA ALA A 27 9.06 -5.90 9.17
C ALA A 27 7.60 -6.37 9.40
N GLY A 28 7.40 -7.53 10.03
CA GLY A 28 6.09 -8.05 10.39
C GLY A 28 5.58 -7.59 11.76
N GLU A 29 6.42 -6.88 12.55
CA GLU A 29 6.04 -6.41 13.89
C GLU A 29 4.97 -5.32 13.79
N VAL A 30 3.85 -5.51 14.50
CA VAL A 30 2.78 -4.52 14.58
C VAL A 30 3.16 -3.43 15.58
N LYS A 31 3.40 -2.22 15.11
CA LYS A 31 3.70 -1.08 15.97
C LYS A 31 2.98 0.19 15.52
N ASP A 32 1.92 0.53 16.25
CA ASP A 32 1.19 1.76 16.05
C ASP A 32 1.80 2.90 16.87
N VAL A 33 2.54 3.79 16.23
CA VAL A 33 3.13 4.99 16.85
C VAL A 33 2.13 6.15 16.89
N SER A 34 1.17 6.13 15.96
CA SER A 34 0.12 7.13 15.83
C SER A 34 -1.17 6.48 15.36
N GLY A 35 -2.28 7.24 15.33
CA GLY A 35 -3.54 6.76 14.75
C GLY A 35 -3.56 6.81 13.21
N LYS A 36 -2.47 7.19 12.57
CA LYS A 36 -2.40 7.29 11.10
C LYS A 36 -2.31 5.92 10.44
N TRP A 37 -2.65 5.91 9.16
CA TRP A 37 -2.44 4.74 8.30
C TRP A 37 -0.96 4.37 8.25
N ASN A 38 -0.64 3.08 8.37
CA ASN A 38 0.72 2.56 8.37
C ASN A 38 0.88 1.32 7.47
N ASP A 39 2.07 0.74 7.47
CA ASP A 39 2.43 -0.45 6.71
C ASP A 39 1.60 -1.68 7.11
N THR A 40 1.39 -1.87 8.41
CA THR A 40 0.57 -2.96 8.96
C THR A 40 -0.88 -2.86 8.45
N ASP A 41 -1.47 -1.66 8.43
CA ASP A 41 -2.81 -1.45 7.87
C ASP A 41 -2.86 -1.83 6.39
N SER A 42 -1.86 -1.40 5.61
CA SER A 42 -1.78 -1.71 4.17
C SER A 42 -1.73 -3.21 3.93
N ARG A 43 -0.84 -3.92 4.64
CA ARG A 43 -0.67 -5.37 4.50
C ARG A 43 -1.93 -6.13 4.90
N LEU A 44 -2.46 -5.90 6.10
CA LEU A 44 -3.62 -6.63 6.61
C LEU A 44 -4.88 -6.39 5.75
N VAL A 45 -5.07 -5.15 5.28
CA VAL A 45 -6.21 -4.83 4.41
C VAL A 45 -6.06 -5.51 3.06
N ALA A 46 -4.85 -5.49 2.46
CA ALA A 46 -4.62 -6.13 1.18
C ALA A 46 -4.84 -7.65 1.26
N GLU A 47 -4.21 -8.33 2.22
CA GLU A 47 -4.31 -9.77 2.40
C GLU A 47 -5.78 -10.22 2.60
N GLU A 48 -6.52 -9.56 3.51
CA GLU A 48 -7.90 -9.94 3.79
C GLU A 48 -8.83 -9.67 2.60
N MET A 49 -8.71 -8.51 1.95
CA MET A 49 -9.59 -8.17 0.84
C MET A 49 -9.32 -9.01 -0.40
N ILE A 50 -8.06 -9.39 -0.67
CA ILE A 50 -7.74 -10.29 -1.79
C ILE A 50 -8.22 -11.71 -1.48
N SER A 51 -8.04 -12.19 -0.25
CA SER A 51 -8.58 -13.48 0.18
C SER A 51 -10.10 -13.54 0.02
N ASP A 52 -10.84 -12.52 0.50
CA ASP A 52 -12.29 -12.42 0.31
C ASP A 52 -12.66 -12.38 -1.18
N CYS A 53 -12.00 -11.54 -1.97
CA CYS A 53 -12.23 -11.43 -3.41
C CYS A 53 -12.15 -12.79 -4.11
N LEU A 54 -11.09 -13.53 -3.86
CA LEU A 54 -10.81 -14.81 -4.53
C LEU A 54 -11.69 -15.98 -4.00
N ALA A 55 -12.34 -15.81 -2.86
CA ALA A 55 -13.30 -16.76 -2.31
C ALA A 55 -14.70 -16.62 -2.91
N GLN A 56 -14.99 -15.52 -3.64
CA GLN A 56 -16.33 -15.21 -4.14
C GLN A 56 -16.68 -15.93 -5.44
N THR A 57 -17.95 -15.94 -5.77
CA THR A 57 -18.53 -16.69 -6.90
C THR A 57 -18.07 -16.22 -8.29
N TRP A 58 -17.45 -15.05 -8.40
CA TRP A 58 -16.92 -14.56 -9.68
C TRP A 58 -15.77 -15.45 -10.16
N TYR A 59 -14.93 -15.95 -9.26
CA TYR A 59 -13.74 -16.73 -9.59
C TYR A 59 -14.07 -18.07 -10.30
N PRO A 60 -14.90 -18.98 -9.71
CA PRO A 60 -15.28 -20.19 -10.43
C PRO A 60 -16.06 -19.91 -11.72
N ARG A 61 -16.78 -18.80 -11.81
CA ARG A 61 -17.44 -18.37 -13.06
C ARG A 61 -16.43 -17.96 -14.11
N ALA A 62 -15.41 -17.19 -13.72
CA ALA A 62 -14.33 -16.79 -14.61
C ALA A 62 -13.57 -18.00 -15.17
N LEU A 63 -13.22 -18.98 -14.31
CA LEU A 63 -12.59 -20.22 -14.76
C LEU A 63 -13.44 -20.98 -15.79
N LYS A 64 -14.76 -21.02 -15.60
CA LYS A 64 -15.67 -21.64 -16.56
C LYS A 64 -15.70 -20.89 -17.89
N GLU A 65 -15.69 -19.56 -17.86
CA GLU A 65 -15.70 -18.71 -19.07
C GLU A 65 -14.39 -18.80 -19.85
N THR A 66 -13.26 -19.01 -19.17
CA THR A 66 -11.92 -19.15 -19.78
C THR A 66 -11.56 -20.58 -20.17
N GLY A 67 -12.46 -21.55 -19.97
CA GLY A 67 -12.17 -22.97 -20.24
C GLY A 67 -11.18 -23.58 -19.25
N GLY A 68 -11.18 -23.12 -18.00
CA GLY A 68 -10.30 -23.59 -16.93
C GLY A 68 -8.98 -22.85 -16.80
N LYS A 69 -8.72 -21.85 -17.65
CA LYS A 69 -7.54 -20.98 -17.50
C LYS A 69 -7.76 -19.93 -16.42
N GLU A 70 -6.71 -19.58 -15.73
CA GLU A 70 -6.75 -18.53 -14.72
C GLU A 70 -7.14 -17.19 -15.33
N PRO A 71 -8.02 -16.42 -14.67
CA PRO A 71 -8.39 -15.08 -15.14
C PRO A 71 -7.22 -14.12 -14.97
N THR A 72 -7.02 -13.29 -15.98
CA THR A 72 -5.95 -12.28 -15.99
C THR A 72 -6.44 -10.98 -15.33
N VAL A 73 -5.72 -10.51 -14.33
CA VAL A 73 -6.08 -9.33 -13.52
C VAL A 73 -5.03 -8.23 -13.65
N ILE A 74 -5.47 -6.98 -13.64
CA ILE A 74 -4.62 -5.79 -13.48
C ILE A 74 -5.11 -4.97 -12.30
N VAL A 75 -4.20 -4.36 -11.54
CA VAL A 75 -4.58 -3.31 -10.58
C VAL A 75 -4.59 -1.96 -11.29
N GLY A 76 -5.75 -1.33 -11.29
CA GLY A 76 -5.96 0.02 -11.78
C GLY A 76 -5.77 1.05 -10.66
N THR A 77 -6.48 2.16 -10.75
CA THR A 77 -6.32 3.26 -9.79
C THR A 77 -6.95 2.94 -8.45
N VAL A 78 -6.15 3.03 -7.38
CA VAL A 78 -6.61 3.15 -6.00
C VAL A 78 -6.40 4.59 -5.55
N ARG A 79 -7.47 5.26 -5.11
CA ARG A 79 -7.44 6.68 -4.73
C ARG A 79 -7.42 6.85 -3.23
N ASN A 80 -6.53 7.69 -2.75
CA ASN A 80 -6.57 8.18 -1.37
C ASN A 80 -7.53 9.38 -1.29
N GLN A 81 -8.61 9.23 -0.52
CA GLN A 81 -9.57 10.29 -0.17
C GLN A 81 -9.55 10.60 1.33
N SER A 82 -8.48 10.23 2.01
CA SER A 82 -8.24 10.66 3.39
C SER A 82 -7.62 12.05 3.43
N SER A 83 -7.60 12.66 4.63
CA SER A 83 -6.85 13.90 4.88
C SER A 83 -5.35 13.66 5.08
N GLU A 84 -4.90 12.40 5.08
CA GLU A 84 -3.50 12.03 5.28
C GLU A 84 -2.77 11.86 3.95
N HIS A 85 -1.48 12.16 3.94
CA HIS A 85 -0.62 11.80 2.83
C HIS A 85 -0.26 10.32 2.91
N ILE A 86 -1.14 9.45 2.38
CA ILE A 86 -0.91 8.00 2.32
C ILE A 86 -0.25 7.67 0.98
N ASN A 87 0.89 6.99 1.02
CA ASN A 87 1.50 6.43 -0.18
C ASN A 87 0.66 5.24 -0.67
N VAL A 88 -0.25 5.51 -1.59
CA VAL A 88 -1.14 4.46 -2.14
C VAL A 88 -0.37 3.43 -2.95
N GLY A 89 0.82 3.80 -3.47
CA GLY A 89 1.70 2.89 -4.20
C GLY A 89 2.06 1.67 -3.36
N THR A 90 2.50 1.87 -2.11
CA THR A 90 2.80 0.76 -1.19
C THR A 90 1.61 -0.17 -1.00
N PHE A 91 0.40 0.37 -0.85
CA PHE A 91 -0.82 -0.44 -0.74
C PHE A 91 -1.13 -1.21 -2.03
N VAL A 92 -0.93 -0.59 -3.20
CA VAL A 92 -1.10 -1.26 -4.50
C VAL A 92 -0.13 -2.42 -4.65
N GLU A 93 1.13 -2.25 -4.26
CA GLU A 93 2.13 -3.33 -4.27
C GLU A 93 1.72 -4.51 -3.36
N GLU A 94 1.15 -4.25 -2.20
CA GLU A 94 0.62 -5.32 -1.33
C GLU A 94 -0.56 -6.06 -1.99
N LEU A 95 -1.45 -5.34 -2.67
CA LEU A 95 -2.55 -5.96 -3.44
C LEU A 95 -2.03 -6.83 -4.59
N GLN A 96 -1.05 -6.34 -5.35
CA GLN A 96 -0.41 -7.09 -6.43
C GLN A 96 0.25 -8.34 -5.89
N ARG A 97 1.06 -8.22 -4.84
CA ARG A 97 1.72 -9.35 -4.19
C ARG A 97 0.73 -10.41 -3.71
N ALA A 98 -0.35 -9.99 -3.06
CA ALA A 98 -1.38 -10.90 -2.58
C ALA A 98 -2.10 -11.64 -3.73
N LEU A 99 -2.38 -10.96 -4.85
CA LEU A 99 -2.96 -11.55 -6.05
C LEU A 99 -2.02 -12.58 -6.70
N ILE A 100 -0.77 -12.20 -6.95
CA ILE A 100 0.24 -13.06 -7.59
C ILE A 100 0.50 -14.30 -6.72
N ASN A 101 0.73 -14.11 -5.42
CA ASN A 101 1.05 -15.20 -4.50
C ASN A 101 -0.14 -16.15 -4.24
N SER A 102 -1.36 -15.73 -4.57
CA SER A 102 -2.53 -16.61 -4.48
C SER A 102 -2.46 -17.79 -5.45
N GLY A 103 -1.72 -17.66 -6.55
CA GLY A 103 -1.66 -18.65 -7.64
C GLY A 103 -2.98 -18.89 -8.33
N LYS A 104 -3.99 -18.03 -8.14
CA LYS A 104 -5.34 -18.18 -8.70
C LYS A 104 -5.63 -17.27 -9.89
N VAL A 105 -4.75 -16.30 -10.14
CA VAL A 105 -4.90 -15.35 -11.24
C VAL A 105 -3.57 -15.12 -11.93
N GLU A 106 -3.60 -14.88 -13.23
CA GLU A 106 -2.49 -14.28 -13.94
C GLU A 106 -2.50 -12.76 -13.71
N PHE A 107 -1.34 -12.15 -13.56
CA PHE A 107 -1.23 -10.73 -13.33
C PHE A 107 -0.58 -10.01 -14.51
N VAL A 108 -1.20 -8.96 -14.99
CA VAL A 108 -0.67 -8.10 -16.06
C VAL A 108 -0.03 -6.87 -15.45
N ALA A 109 1.17 -6.57 -15.88
CA ALA A 109 1.92 -5.37 -15.48
C ALA A 109 1.12 -4.08 -15.70
N SER A 110 1.40 -3.06 -14.90
CA SER A 110 0.79 -1.73 -15.00
C SER A 110 1.02 -1.09 -16.37
N LYS A 111 0.33 0.00 -16.64
CA LYS A 111 0.52 0.75 -17.90
C LYS A 111 1.94 1.28 -18.02
N GLU A 112 2.51 1.74 -16.93
CA GLU A 112 3.86 2.28 -16.83
C GLU A 112 4.90 1.20 -17.11
N GLU A 113 4.85 0.07 -16.42
CA GLU A 113 5.75 -1.07 -16.61
C GLU A 113 5.66 -1.64 -18.03
N ARG A 114 4.46 -1.73 -18.61
CA ARG A 114 4.32 -2.16 -20.02
C ARG A 114 4.90 -1.14 -20.99
N GLY A 115 4.91 0.15 -20.62
CA GLY A 115 5.60 1.19 -21.39
C GLY A 115 7.08 0.89 -21.51
N GLU A 116 7.75 0.64 -20.41
CA GLU A 116 9.17 0.29 -20.37
C GLU A 116 9.49 -0.98 -21.16
N VAL A 117 8.66 -2.02 -21.02
CA VAL A 117 8.82 -3.27 -21.80
C VAL A 117 8.67 -3.02 -23.31
N ARG A 118 7.77 -2.13 -23.72
CA ARG A 118 7.60 -1.79 -25.16
C ARG A 118 8.79 -1.02 -25.70
N GLU A 119 9.33 -0.10 -24.91
CA GLU A 119 10.55 0.64 -25.27
C GLU A 119 11.74 -0.31 -25.42
N GLU A 120 11.90 -1.26 -24.48
CA GLU A 120 12.93 -2.30 -24.57
C GLU A 120 12.76 -3.18 -25.84
N ARG A 121 11.55 -3.59 -26.19
CA ARG A 121 11.31 -4.36 -27.43
C ARG A 121 11.71 -3.57 -28.68
N LEU A 122 11.45 -2.25 -28.70
CA LEU A 122 11.89 -1.40 -29.82
C LEU A 122 13.42 -1.30 -29.90
N ASP A 123 14.10 -1.28 -28.75
CA ASP A 123 15.57 -1.33 -28.73
C ASP A 123 16.09 -2.66 -29.24
N GLN A 124 15.46 -3.80 -28.86
CA GLN A 124 15.81 -5.13 -29.35
C GLN A 124 15.69 -5.26 -30.88
N ASP A 125 14.74 -4.60 -31.51
CA ASP A 125 14.60 -4.61 -32.97
C ASP A 125 15.85 -4.06 -33.69
N THR A 126 16.56 -3.17 -33.02
CA THR A 126 17.76 -2.52 -33.59
C THR A 126 19.06 -3.21 -33.15
N ASN A 127 19.13 -3.66 -31.90
CA ASN A 127 20.39 -4.01 -31.24
C ASN A 127 20.52 -5.50 -30.88
N ALA A 128 19.41 -6.27 -30.84
CA ALA A 128 19.46 -7.69 -30.49
C ALA A 128 19.53 -8.58 -31.73
N ALA A 129 20.09 -9.79 -31.55
CA ALA A 129 20.09 -10.83 -32.58
C ALA A 129 18.68 -11.27 -32.90
N GLU A 130 18.38 -11.62 -34.16
CA GLU A 130 17.02 -11.92 -34.65
C GLU A 130 16.35 -13.06 -33.86
N GLU A 131 17.11 -14.10 -33.50
CA GLU A 131 16.62 -15.29 -32.76
C GLU A 131 16.31 -15.00 -31.28
N THR A 132 16.73 -13.86 -30.74
CA THR A 132 16.49 -13.48 -29.32
C THR A 132 15.49 -12.34 -29.15
N ARG A 133 15.02 -11.73 -30.25
CA ARG A 133 14.05 -10.62 -30.20
C ARG A 133 12.71 -11.07 -29.68
N THR A 134 12.09 -10.20 -28.87
CA THR A 134 10.73 -10.43 -28.38
C THR A 134 9.71 -9.89 -29.38
N GLU A 135 8.77 -10.72 -29.83
CA GLU A 135 7.73 -10.32 -30.78
C GLU A 135 6.78 -9.25 -30.21
N HIS A 136 6.41 -8.30 -31.07
CA HIS A 136 5.41 -7.26 -30.77
C HIS A 136 3.98 -7.76 -30.90
N GLY A 137 3.03 -7.08 -30.22
CA GLY A 137 1.60 -7.29 -30.37
C GLY A 137 1.03 -8.57 -29.78
N LYS A 138 1.82 -9.31 -28.97
CA LYS A 138 1.41 -10.54 -28.29
C LYS A 138 1.25 -10.36 -26.77
N GLU A 139 0.97 -9.15 -26.31
CA GLU A 139 0.73 -8.88 -24.90
C GLU A 139 -0.58 -9.51 -24.43
N SER A 140 -0.55 -10.13 -23.26
CA SER A 140 -1.77 -10.61 -22.60
C SER A 140 -2.62 -9.43 -22.15
N GLY A 141 -3.91 -9.45 -22.54
CA GLY A 141 -4.88 -8.47 -22.05
C GLY A 141 -5.46 -8.89 -20.71
N ALA A 142 -5.75 -7.93 -19.83
CA ALA A 142 -6.44 -8.22 -18.58
C ALA A 142 -7.94 -8.50 -18.82
N ASN A 143 -8.48 -9.53 -18.16
CA ASN A 143 -9.91 -9.81 -18.14
C ASN A 143 -10.64 -8.97 -17.09
N TYR A 144 -9.95 -8.67 -16.00
CA TYR A 144 -10.49 -7.95 -14.85
C TYR A 144 -9.56 -6.83 -14.41
N MET A 145 -10.16 -5.75 -13.89
CA MET A 145 -9.44 -4.63 -13.27
C MET A 145 -9.87 -4.46 -11.83
N LEU A 146 -8.91 -4.52 -10.90
CA LEU A 146 -9.11 -4.16 -9.51
C LEU A 146 -8.89 -2.66 -9.34
N SER A 147 -9.82 -1.95 -8.75
CA SER A 147 -9.72 -0.52 -8.45
C SER A 147 -10.36 -0.20 -7.12
N GLY A 148 -10.08 0.97 -6.55
CA GLY A 148 -10.64 1.29 -5.25
C GLY A 148 -10.45 2.69 -4.74
N VAL A 149 -10.85 2.86 -3.47
CA VAL A 149 -10.74 4.12 -2.75
C VAL A 149 -10.52 3.83 -1.26
N LEU A 150 -9.66 4.62 -0.64
CA LEU A 150 -9.42 4.66 0.79
C LEU A 150 -9.97 5.97 1.32
N ASN A 151 -10.94 5.88 2.24
CA ASN A 151 -11.59 7.00 2.91
C ASN A 151 -11.20 7.04 4.38
N GLN A 152 -11.34 8.22 5.00
CA GLN A 152 -11.08 8.44 6.42
C GLN A 152 -12.18 9.30 7.03
N ILE A 153 -12.52 9.00 8.29
CA ILE A 153 -13.31 9.87 9.16
C ILE A 153 -12.52 10.04 10.45
N VAL A 154 -12.36 11.29 10.90
CA VAL A 154 -11.72 11.62 12.17
C VAL A 154 -12.73 12.33 13.07
N ASP A 155 -12.93 11.76 14.25
CA ASP A 155 -13.70 12.36 15.35
C ASP A 155 -12.74 12.63 16.51
N GLN A 156 -12.61 13.90 16.91
CA GLN A 156 -11.62 14.29 17.92
C GLN A 156 -12.14 15.35 18.89
N GLU A 157 -11.88 15.13 20.18
CA GLU A 157 -12.21 16.06 21.23
C GLU A 157 -11.29 15.86 22.45
N GLY A 158 -10.92 16.94 23.12
CA GLY A 158 -10.23 16.91 24.43
C GLY A 158 -8.94 16.07 24.49
N GLY A 159 -8.15 16.05 23.40
CA GLY A 159 -6.91 15.26 23.31
C GLY A 159 -7.14 13.78 23.02
N LYS A 160 -8.36 13.38 22.72
CA LYS A 160 -8.73 12.03 22.24
C LYS A 160 -9.17 12.13 20.80
N ALA A 161 -8.90 11.09 20.00
CA ALA A 161 -9.41 10.96 18.64
C ALA A 161 -9.80 9.52 18.34
N VAL A 162 -10.82 9.37 17.53
CA VAL A 162 -11.14 8.12 16.85
C VAL A 162 -10.88 8.34 15.36
N VAL A 163 -9.97 7.57 14.81
CA VAL A 163 -9.66 7.58 13.38
C VAL A 163 -10.25 6.31 12.76
N TYR A 164 -11.11 6.50 11.78
CA TYR A 164 -11.79 5.44 11.07
C TYR A 164 -11.36 5.47 9.60
N TYR A 165 -10.85 4.35 9.12
CA TYR A 165 -10.53 4.14 7.72
C TYR A 165 -11.49 3.14 7.10
N GLN A 166 -11.85 3.38 5.85
CA GLN A 166 -12.65 2.48 5.06
C GLN A 166 -12.03 2.34 3.67
N THR A 167 -11.55 1.14 3.39
CA THR A 167 -11.06 0.78 2.06
C THR A 167 -12.19 0.06 1.32
N ASN A 168 -12.50 0.53 0.11
CA ASN A 168 -13.45 -0.10 -0.78
C ASN A 168 -12.73 -0.51 -2.06
N LEU A 169 -12.78 -1.78 -2.42
CA LEU A 169 -12.23 -2.30 -3.67
C LEU A 169 -13.33 -2.87 -4.54
N LYS A 170 -13.16 -2.80 -5.85
CA LYS A 170 -14.06 -3.34 -6.86
C LYS A 170 -13.27 -4.08 -7.92
N LEU A 171 -13.74 -5.27 -8.27
CA LEU A 171 -13.23 -6.02 -9.41
C LEU A 171 -14.20 -5.84 -10.59
N LEU A 172 -13.74 -5.22 -11.65
CA LEU A 172 -14.53 -4.95 -12.85
C LEU A 172 -14.17 -5.95 -13.95
N ASN A 173 -15.15 -6.56 -14.56
CA ASN A 173 -14.96 -7.34 -15.78
C ASN A 173 -14.80 -6.36 -16.96
N MET A 174 -13.64 -6.37 -17.61
CA MET A 174 -13.29 -5.39 -18.65
C MET A 174 -14.07 -5.58 -19.96
N LYS A 175 -14.60 -6.78 -20.21
CA LYS A 175 -15.40 -7.05 -21.39
C LYS A 175 -16.84 -6.51 -21.26
N SER A 176 -17.42 -6.61 -20.06
CA SER A 176 -18.85 -6.29 -19.85
C SER A 176 -19.08 -5.02 -19.02
N ASN A 177 -18.02 -4.43 -18.45
CA ASN A 177 -18.06 -3.33 -17.47
C ASN A 177 -18.86 -3.65 -16.20
N LYS A 178 -19.15 -4.93 -15.94
CA LYS A 178 -19.87 -5.34 -14.75
C LYS A 178 -18.92 -5.45 -13.56
N ILE A 179 -19.42 -5.06 -12.38
CA ILE A 179 -18.71 -5.30 -11.13
C ILE A 179 -18.87 -6.77 -10.77
N ALA A 180 -17.76 -7.52 -10.82
CA ALA A 180 -17.71 -8.93 -10.50
C ALA A 180 -17.64 -9.16 -8.99
N TRP A 181 -16.97 -8.25 -8.28
CA TRP A 181 -16.86 -8.25 -6.82
C TRP A 181 -16.73 -6.81 -6.30
N ASN A 182 -17.23 -6.60 -5.09
CA ASN A 182 -17.09 -5.35 -4.35
C ASN A 182 -16.87 -5.68 -2.87
N GLY A 183 -15.69 -5.36 -2.36
CA GLY A 183 -15.29 -5.59 -0.98
C GLY A 183 -15.06 -4.31 -0.20
N GLN A 184 -15.17 -4.44 1.11
CA GLN A 184 -14.94 -3.34 2.04
C GLN A 184 -14.20 -3.84 3.28
N LYS A 185 -13.13 -3.13 3.65
CA LYS A 185 -12.43 -3.33 4.93
C LYS A 185 -12.44 -2.04 5.73
N LYS A 186 -12.66 -2.19 7.03
CA LYS A 186 -12.75 -1.08 7.99
C LYS A 186 -11.70 -1.24 9.07
N ILE A 187 -11.00 -0.15 9.40
CA ILE A 187 -10.09 -0.07 10.53
C ILE A 187 -10.53 1.09 11.41
N LYS A 188 -10.51 0.90 12.72
CA LYS A 188 -10.86 1.93 13.69
C LYS A 188 -9.77 2.00 14.75
N LYS A 189 -9.12 3.15 14.89
CA LYS A 189 -8.05 3.40 15.85
C LYS A 189 -8.50 4.44 16.87
N PHE A 190 -8.22 4.17 18.15
CA PHE A 190 -8.41 5.14 19.22
C PHE A 190 -7.06 5.73 19.61
N VAL A 191 -6.97 7.06 19.55
CA VAL A 191 -5.76 7.83 19.89
C VAL A 191 -6.02 8.66 21.13
N LYS A 192 -5.15 8.52 22.13
CA LYS A 192 -5.16 9.37 23.32
C LYS A 192 -3.79 10.05 23.42
N ARG A 193 -3.79 11.38 23.35
CA ARG A 193 -2.57 12.17 23.59
C ARG A 193 -2.47 12.47 25.09
N SER A 194 -1.40 12.05 25.74
CA SER A 194 -1.06 12.51 27.07
C SER A 194 -0.75 14.02 26.99
N LYS A 195 -1.32 14.84 27.87
CA LYS A 195 -0.81 16.20 28.05
C LYS A 195 0.61 16.06 28.56
N ALA A 196 1.60 16.58 27.83
CA ALA A 196 2.93 16.76 28.38
C ALA A 196 2.77 17.68 29.60
N GLY A 197 3.05 17.16 30.80
CA GLY A 197 3.15 18.00 31.97
C GLY A 197 4.31 18.96 31.77
N TRP A 198 4.08 20.23 32.01
CA TRP A 198 5.09 21.28 32.13
C TRP A 198 5.79 21.12 33.47
#